data_11dd5d07125a00912117f873fdf65820
#
_entry.id   11dd5d07125a00912117f873fdf65820
#
_cell.length_a   1.000
_cell.length_b   1.000
_cell.length_c   1.000
_cell.angle_alpha   90.00
_cell.angle_beta   90.00
_cell.angle_gamma   90.00
#
_symmetry.space_group_name_H-M   'P 1'
#
loop_
_entity.id
_entity.type
_entity.pdbx_description
1 polymer ?
#
loop_
_entity_poly.entity_id
_entity_poly.type
_entity_poly.pdbx_seq_one_letter_code
_entity_poly.pdbx_strand_id
1 'polypeptide(L)'
;HPDRASARDLFTQAKEKLSDETTLDQERAVAFYIVNKCSFSGLTESSSFSEQASDANFSMRGIDKLPMYTELIKNWYITNVDYRHMLGDGEKTFIYLDPPYDIKDNLYGKKGSMHKKFNHDNFAESCEIYNSDMLISYNSDQLVKDRFKNWNVAEFDLTYTMRSVGEYMREQKTRKELLLFNYNIGVF
;
A
#
# COMPACT_ATOMS: atom_id res chain seq x y z
N HIS A 1 -27.00 0.30 -13.90
CA HIS A 1 -26.51 -0.23 -12.65
C HIS A 1 -27.23 -1.53 -12.32
N PRO A 2 -26.54 -2.63 -12.04
CA PRO A 2 -27.18 -3.73 -11.37
C PRO A 2 -27.76 -3.17 -10.06
N ASP A 3 -28.88 -3.73 -9.61
CA ASP A 3 -29.45 -3.31 -8.35
C ASP A 3 -28.40 -3.48 -7.21
N ARG A 4 -28.64 -2.82 -6.08
CA ARG A 4 -27.66 -2.83 -4.96
C ARG A 4 -27.41 -4.23 -4.39
N ALA A 5 -28.41 -5.14 -4.49
CA ALA A 5 -28.26 -6.53 -4.08
C ALA A 5 -27.25 -7.25 -4.97
N SER A 6 -27.35 -7.11 -6.29
CA SER A 6 -26.41 -7.70 -7.25
C SER A 6 -24.98 -7.19 -7.07
N ALA A 7 -24.78 -5.92 -6.73
CA ALA A 7 -23.44 -5.37 -6.47
C ALA A 7 -22.81 -5.97 -5.20
N ARG A 8 -23.61 -6.17 -4.16
CA ARG A 8 -23.17 -6.80 -2.91
C ARG A 8 -22.85 -8.29 -3.13
N ASP A 9 -23.68 -8.99 -3.91
CA ASP A 9 -23.45 -10.39 -4.23
C ASP A 9 -22.17 -10.58 -5.04
N LEU A 10 -21.92 -9.72 -6.04
CA LEU A 10 -20.68 -9.71 -6.80
C LEU A 10 -19.44 -9.49 -5.89
N PHE A 11 -19.53 -8.55 -4.96
CA PHE A 11 -18.46 -8.31 -3.96
C PHE A 11 -18.22 -9.55 -3.08
N THR A 12 -19.29 -10.22 -2.62
CA THR A 12 -19.19 -11.42 -1.79
C THR A 12 -18.52 -12.56 -2.55
N GLN A 13 -18.96 -12.84 -3.78
CA GLN A 13 -18.34 -13.84 -4.65
C GLN A 13 -16.88 -13.54 -4.95
N ALA A 14 -16.55 -12.25 -5.17
CA ALA A 14 -15.16 -11.84 -5.37
C ALA A 14 -14.29 -12.08 -4.13
N LYS A 15 -14.83 -11.84 -2.92
CA LYS A 15 -14.11 -12.17 -1.67
C LYS A 15 -13.90 -13.67 -1.49
N GLU A 16 -14.86 -14.50 -1.84
CA GLU A 16 -14.71 -15.96 -1.82
C GLU A 16 -13.58 -16.40 -2.74
N LYS A 17 -13.54 -15.88 -3.99
CA LYS A 17 -12.46 -16.17 -4.94
C LYS A 17 -11.07 -15.74 -4.44
N LEU A 18 -10.95 -14.62 -3.73
CA LEU A 18 -9.68 -14.20 -3.12
C LEU A 18 -9.21 -15.13 -2.01
N SER A 19 -10.14 -15.78 -1.32
CA SER A 19 -9.85 -16.69 -0.20
C SER A 19 -9.59 -18.14 -0.66
N ASP A 20 -9.92 -18.46 -1.91
CA ASP A 20 -9.74 -19.79 -2.47
C ASP A 20 -8.40 -19.89 -3.19
N GLU A 21 -7.50 -20.72 -2.65
CA GLU A 21 -6.15 -20.93 -3.21
C GLU A 21 -6.17 -21.59 -4.59
N THR A 22 -7.27 -22.23 -4.97
CA THR A 22 -7.41 -22.89 -6.27
C THR A 22 -7.85 -21.93 -7.39
N THR A 23 -8.24 -20.71 -7.05
CA THR A 23 -8.64 -19.67 -8.01
C THR A 23 -7.48 -19.29 -8.92
N LEU A 24 -7.70 -19.28 -10.23
CA LEU A 24 -6.70 -18.89 -11.23
C LEU A 24 -6.27 -17.43 -11.02
N ASP A 25 -5.02 -17.12 -11.30
CA ASP A 25 -4.44 -15.79 -11.08
C ASP A 25 -5.22 -14.66 -11.78
N GLN A 26 -5.70 -14.91 -13.01
CA GLN A 26 -6.51 -13.92 -13.73
C GLN A 26 -7.85 -13.66 -13.03
N GLU A 27 -8.54 -14.70 -12.56
CA GLU A 27 -9.78 -14.54 -11.81
C GLU A 27 -9.55 -13.86 -10.47
N ARG A 28 -8.44 -14.19 -9.80
CA ARG A 28 -8.01 -13.57 -8.56
C ARG A 28 -7.73 -12.08 -8.76
N ALA A 29 -7.08 -11.69 -9.86
CA ALA A 29 -6.84 -10.29 -10.20
C ALA A 29 -8.14 -9.51 -10.42
N VAL A 30 -9.11 -10.09 -11.13
CA VAL A 30 -10.44 -9.49 -11.31
C VAL A 30 -11.18 -9.38 -9.98
N ALA A 31 -11.16 -10.43 -9.17
CA ALA A 31 -11.76 -10.43 -7.83
C ALA A 31 -11.15 -9.35 -6.93
N PHE A 32 -9.82 -9.21 -6.95
CA PHE A 32 -9.11 -8.17 -6.22
C PHE A 32 -9.57 -6.77 -6.66
N TYR A 33 -9.66 -6.52 -7.96
CA TYR A 33 -10.13 -5.23 -8.47
C TYR A 33 -11.55 -4.90 -7.98
N ILE A 34 -12.46 -5.86 -8.05
CA ILE A 34 -13.85 -5.69 -7.57
C ILE A 34 -13.86 -5.36 -6.07
N VAL A 35 -13.16 -6.17 -5.25
CA VAL A 35 -13.12 -5.97 -3.81
C VAL A 35 -12.49 -4.63 -3.45
N ASN A 36 -11.37 -4.26 -4.08
CA ASN A 36 -10.71 -2.98 -3.83
C ASN A 36 -11.63 -1.79 -4.17
N LYS A 37 -12.32 -1.82 -5.32
CA LYS A 37 -13.17 -0.70 -5.77
C LYS A 37 -14.48 -0.59 -5.02
N CYS A 38 -15.04 -1.70 -4.54
CA CYS A 38 -16.32 -1.75 -3.87
C CYS A 38 -16.23 -1.78 -2.34
N SER A 39 -15.03 -1.69 -1.77
CA SER A 39 -14.84 -1.70 -0.33
C SER A 39 -14.64 -0.31 0.26
N PHE A 40 -14.96 -0.18 1.55
CA PHE A 40 -14.64 1.02 2.30
C PHE A 40 -13.11 1.24 2.32
N SER A 41 -12.67 2.43 1.95
CA SER A 41 -11.24 2.84 1.92
C SER A 41 -10.33 1.97 1.05
N GLY A 42 -10.86 1.16 0.12
CA GLY A 42 -10.06 0.29 -0.74
C GLY A 42 -9.36 -0.87 -0.01
N LEU A 43 -9.78 -1.16 1.22
CA LEU A 43 -9.29 -2.30 1.98
C LEU A 43 -9.73 -3.60 1.28
N THR A 44 -8.88 -4.63 1.30
CA THR A 44 -9.17 -5.89 0.60
C THR A 44 -9.64 -7.01 1.53
N GLU A 45 -8.74 -7.68 2.23
CA GLU A 45 -9.07 -8.90 2.99
C GLU A 45 -10.03 -8.66 4.17
N SER A 46 -9.86 -7.58 4.91
CA SER A 46 -10.68 -7.23 6.08
C SER A 46 -11.86 -6.31 5.75
N SER A 47 -12.10 -6.03 4.47
CA SER A 47 -13.06 -5.04 4.05
C SER A 47 -14.49 -5.52 4.08
N SER A 48 -15.40 -4.57 4.26
CA SER A 48 -16.83 -4.72 4.03
C SER A 48 -17.26 -4.00 2.75
N PHE A 49 -18.35 -4.45 2.15
CA PHE A 49 -18.97 -3.77 1.03
C PHE A 49 -19.40 -2.35 1.41
N SER A 50 -19.12 -1.41 0.53
CA SER A 50 -19.56 -0.02 0.64
C SER A 50 -20.33 0.38 -0.60
N GLU A 51 -21.61 0.68 -0.45
CA GLU A 51 -22.46 1.17 -1.56
C GLU A 51 -21.86 2.43 -2.18
N GLN A 52 -21.44 3.37 -1.35
CA GLN A 52 -20.84 4.63 -1.81
C GLN A 52 -19.55 4.38 -2.61
N ALA A 53 -18.69 3.47 -2.16
CA ALA A 53 -17.46 3.14 -2.88
C ALA A 53 -17.77 2.40 -4.18
N SER A 54 -18.73 1.48 -4.19
CA SER A 54 -19.19 0.78 -5.38
C SER A 54 -19.69 1.76 -6.45
N ASP A 55 -20.53 2.72 -6.06
CA ASP A 55 -21.08 3.70 -6.99
C ASP A 55 -20.02 4.68 -7.51
N ALA A 56 -19.10 5.10 -6.66
CA ALA A 56 -18.12 6.13 -7.01
C ALA A 56 -16.86 5.57 -7.72
N ASN A 57 -16.41 4.38 -7.34
CA ASN A 57 -15.09 3.87 -7.73
C ASN A 57 -15.15 2.70 -8.72
N PHE A 58 -16.22 1.90 -8.72
CA PHE A 58 -16.40 0.79 -9.66
C PHE A 58 -17.21 1.25 -10.86
N SER A 59 -16.54 1.70 -11.92
CA SER A 59 -17.17 2.32 -13.09
C SER A 59 -16.60 1.81 -14.40
N MET A 60 -17.41 1.81 -15.47
CA MET A 60 -16.96 1.49 -16.82
C MET A 60 -15.79 2.35 -17.25
N ARG A 61 -15.81 3.66 -16.95
CA ARG A 61 -14.69 4.56 -17.22
C ARG A 61 -13.38 4.10 -16.54
N GLY A 62 -13.47 3.52 -15.35
CA GLY A 62 -12.30 2.97 -14.64
C GLY A 62 -11.78 1.71 -15.35
N ILE A 63 -12.67 0.85 -15.80
CA ILE A 63 -12.34 -0.37 -16.54
C ILE A 63 -11.73 -0.03 -17.91
N ASP A 64 -12.32 0.90 -18.65
CA ASP A 64 -11.84 1.34 -19.97
C ASP A 64 -10.42 1.94 -19.94
N LYS A 65 -9.96 2.39 -18.78
CA LYS A 65 -8.59 2.91 -18.58
C LYS A 65 -7.55 1.80 -18.35
N LEU A 66 -7.94 0.58 -18.01
CA LEU A 66 -7.00 -0.49 -17.69
C LEU A 66 -6.00 -0.80 -18.82
N PRO A 67 -6.40 -0.83 -20.11
CA PRO A 67 -5.45 -1.05 -21.21
C PRO A 67 -4.33 -0.01 -21.28
N MET A 68 -4.63 1.25 -20.91
CA MET A 68 -3.61 2.30 -20.88
C MET A 68 -2.54 2.01 -19.80
N TYR A 69 -2.94 1.48 -18.66
CA TYR A 69 -1.97 1.09 -17.62
C TYR A 69 -1.10 -0.09 -18.07
N THR A 70 -1.64 -1.03 -18.85
CA THR A 70 -0.86 -2.13 -19.43
C THR A 70 0.31 -1.60 -20.26
N GLU A 71 0.09 -0.58 -21.08
CA GLU A 71 1.17 0.05 -21.84
C GLU A 71 2.22 0.75 -20.96
N LEU A 72 1.78 1.38 -19.87
CA LEU A 72 2.71 2.05 -18.94
C LEU A 72 3.62 1.06 -18.21
N ILE A 73 3.11 -0.11 -17.84
CA ILE A 73 3.86 -1.09 -17.04
C ILE A 73 4.48 -2.23 -17.87
N LYS A 74 4.37 -2.22 -19.20
CA LYS A 74 4.81 -3.33 -20.05
C LYS A 74 6.30 -3.68 -19.92
N ASN A 75 7.11 -2.73 -19.48
CA ASN A 75 8.55 -2.93 -19.26
C ASN A 75 8.88 -3.12 -17.77
N TRP A 76 7.88 -3.20 -16.88
CA TRP A 76 8.11 -3.44 -15.47
C TRP A 76 8.31 -4.93 -15.21
N TYR A 77 9.27 -5.23 -14.35
CA TYR A 77 9.44 -6.57 -13.79
C TYR A 77 8.71 -6.62 -12.45
N ILE A 78 7.51 -7.18 -12.44
CA ILE A 78 6.63 -7.26 -11.28
C ILE A 78 6.83 -8.61 -10.59
N THR A 79 7.15 -8.58 -9.30
CA THR A 79 7.40 -9.78 -8.50
C THR A 79 6.55 -9.80 -7.23
N ASN A 80 6.34 -11.00 -6.70
CA ASN A 80 5.78 -11.22 -5.37
C ASN A 80 6.77 -12.07 -4.57
N VAL A 81 7.84 -11.41 -4.08
CA VAL A 81 8.92 -12.03 -3.32
C VAL A 81 9.20 -11.23 -2.06
N ASP A 82 9.97 -11.81 -1.14
CA ASP A 82 10.46 -11.06 0.02
C ASP A 82 11.35 -9.90 -0.44
N TYR A 83 11.20 -8.73 0.18
CA TYR A 83 11.92 -7.50 -0.19
C TYR A 83 13.44 -7.69 -0.23
N ARG A 84 13.99 -8.56 0.61
CA ARG A 84 15.43 -8.85 0.67
C ARG A 84 15.99 -9.38 -0.64
N HIS A 85 15.16 -10.03 -1.46
CA HIS A 85 15.56 -10.47 -2.79
C HIS A 85 15.61 -9.34 -3.83
N MET A 86 15.05 -8.18 -3.49
CA MET A 86 15.03 -7.00 -4.35
C MET A 86 16.10 -5.98 -3.96
N LEU A 87 16.68 -6.11 -2.76
CA LEU A 87 17.82 -5.29 -2.35
C LEU A 87 19.09 -5.80 -3.05
N GLY A 88 19.96 -4.88 -3.44
CA GLY A 88 21.22 -5.21 -4.10
C GLY A 88 22.06 -3.97 -4.40
N ASP A 89 23.32 -4.20 -4.72
CA ASP A 89 24.22 -3.15 -5.17
C ASP A 89 24.10 -2.93 -6.68
N GLY A 90 24.07 -1.67 -7.10
CA GLY A 90 24.06 -1.31 -8.51
C GLY A 90 24.44 0.16 -8.71
N GLU A 91 25.47 0.42 -9.54
CA GLU A 91 26.02 1.76 -9.77
C GLU A 91 25.00 2.82 -10.25
N LYS A 92 23.82 2.39 -10.72
CA LYS A 92 22.73 3.27 -11.21
C LYS A 92 21.38 2.78 -10.72
N THR A 93 21.37 2.13 -9.56
CA THR A 93 20.15 1.60 -8.98
C THR A 93 19.62 2.56 -7.94
N PHE A 94 18.37 2.95 -8.09
CA PHE A 94 17.60 3.67 -7.10
C PHE A 94 16.49 2.77 -6.57
N ILE A 95 16.39 2.62 -5.25
CA ILE A 95 15.41 1.75 -4.60
C ILE A 95 14.46 2.61 -3.76
N TYR A 96 13.18 2.58 -4.09
CA TYR A 96 12.13 3.14 -3.24
C TYR A 96 11.49 2.03 -2.41
N LEU A 97 11.40 2.24 -1.10
CA LEU A 97 10.88 1.29 -0.14
C LEU A 97 9.70 1.90 0.63
N ASP A 98 8.60 1.19 0.66
CA ASP A 98 7.39 1.55 1.40
C ASP A 98 6.97 0.38 2.30
N PRO A 99 7.69 0.16 3.42
CA PRO A 99 7.40 -0.93 4.34
C PRO A 99 6.08 -0.68 5.08
N PRO A 100 5.47 -1.73 5.66
CA PRO A 100 4.38 -1.53 6.60
C PRO A 100 4.81 -0.58 7.72
N TYR A 101 3.98 0.40 8.07
CA TYR A 101 4.32 1.36 9.12
C TYR A 101 4.37 0.69 10.49
N ASP A 102 5.30 1.11 11.34
CA ASP A 102 5.43 0.65 12.73
C ASP A 102 4.35 1.34 13.60
N ILE A 103 3.13 0.87 13.47
CA ILE A 103 1.95 1.42 14.14
C ILE A 103 1.21 0.33 14.92
N LYS A 104 0.55 0.74 16.00
CA LYS A 104 -0.21 -0.17 16.86
C LYS A 104 -1.57 -0.59 16.28
N ASP A 105 -2.03 0.07 15.20
CA ASP A 105 -3.35 -0.15 14.58
C ASP A 105 -3.39 -1.41 13.70
N ASN A 106 -4.60 -1.93 13.43
CA ASN A 106 -4.81 -3.12 12.60
C ASN A 106 -5.00 -2.76 11.11
N LEU A 107 -4.16 -1.88 10.56
CA LEU A 107 -4.35 -1.31 9.22
C LEU A 107 -4.09 -2.29 8.08
N TYR A 108 -3.10 -3.18 8.23
CA TYR A 108 -2.66 -4.03 7.12
C TYR A 108 -2.97 -5.51 7.38
N GLY A 109 -3.70 -6.14 6.45
CA GLY A 109 -4.07 -7.54 6.50
C GLY A 109 -5.13 -7.87 7.56
N LYS A 110 -5.52 -9.14 7.65
CA LYS A 110 -6.52 -9.61 8.61
C LYS A 110 -6.01 -9.45 10.04
N LYS A 111 -6.65 -8.57 10.83
CA LYS A 111 -6.26 -8.24 12.23
C LYS A 111 -4.82 -7.70 12.36
N GLY A 112 -4.29 -7.03 11.33
CA GLY A 112 -2.93 -6.49 11.33
C GLY A 112 -1.85 -7.54 11.09
N SER A 113 -2.18 -8.68 10.48
CA SER A 113 -1.24 -9.78 10.29
C SER A 113 -0.03 -9.44 9.42
N MET A 114 -0.17 -8.47 8.52
CA MET A 114 0.90 -8.11 7.58
C MET A 114 1.96 -7.20 8.21
N HIS A 115 1.61 -6.30 9.13
CA HIS A 115 2.59 -5.40 9.75
C HIS A 115 3.08 -5.86 11.13
N LYS A 116 2.26 -6.55 11.93
CA LYS A 116 2.66 -7.02 13.27
C LYS A 116 3.79 -8.05 13.26
N LYS A 117 4.01 -8.72 12.12
CA LYS A 117 5.09 -9.70 11.93
C LYS A 117 6.28 -9.14 11.17
N PHE A 118 6.18 -7.91 10.67
CA PHE A 118 7.28 -7.27 9.96
C PHE A 118 8.36 -6.87 10.97
N ASN A 119 9.57 -7.36 10.75
CA ASN A 119 10.70 -7.06 11.62
C ASN A 119 11.40 -5.78 11.12
N HIS A 120 11.08 -4.67 11.76
CA HIS A 120 11.60 -3.34 11.39
C HIS A 120 13.10 -3.20 11.65
N ASP A 121 13.65 -3.90 12.64
CA ASP A 121 15.08 -3.88 12.93
C ASP A 121 15.85 -4.62 11.84
N ASN A 122 15.43 -5.84 11.50
CA ASN A 122 16.04 -6.59 10.38
C ASN A 122 15.87 -5.86 9.04
N PHE A 123 14.80 -5.10 8.86
CA PHE A 123 14.61 -4.28 7.67
C PHE A 123 15.66 -3.18 7.58
N ALA A 124 15.86 -2.43 8.67
CA ALA A 124 16.87 -1.38 8.71
C ALA A 124 18.29 -1.96 8.51
N GLU A 125 18.63 -3.05 9.21
CA GLU A 125 19.90 -3.76 9.02
C GLU A 125 20.09 -4.21 7.56
N SER A 126 19.05 -4.73 6.91
CA SER A 126 19.12 -5.14 5.50
C SER A 126 19.38 -3.97 4.57
N CYS A 127 18.82 -2.78 4.85
CA CYS A 127 19.07 -1.59 4.06
C CYS A 127 20.49 -1.03 4.22
N GLU A 128 21.12 -1.22 5.38
CA GLU A 128 22.49 -0.77 5.66
C GLU A 128 23.58 -1.61 4.93
N ILE A 129 23.25 -2.81 4.46
CA ILE A 129 24.20 -3.73 3.80
C ILE A 129 24.59 -3.25 2.39
N TYR A 130 23.69 -2.57 1.69
CA TYR A 130 23.83 -2.24 0.27
C TYR A 130 24.15 -0.75 0.06
N ASN A 131 24.92 -0.46 -1.00
CA ASN A 131 25.37 0.90 -1.33
C ASN A 131 24.50 1.59 -2.41
N SER A 132 23.42 0.96 -2.86
CA SER A 132 22.48 1.60 -3.77
C SER A 132 21.80 2.81 -3.12
N ASP A 133 21.46 3.82 -3.92
CA ASP A 133 20.69 4.96 -3.46
C ASP A 133 19.28 4.51 -3.06
N MET A 134 18.90 4.72 -1.81
CA MET A 134 17.61 4.28 -1.26
C MET A 134 16.82 5.44 -0.69
N LEU A 135 15.51 5.42 -0.94
CA LEU A 135 14.51 6.30 -0.34
C LEU A 135 13.44 5.46 0.34
N ILE A 136 13.18 5.71 1.60
CA ILE A 136 12.18 4.98 2.40
C ILE A 136 11.12 5.96 2.89
N SER A 137 9.84 5.64 2.68
CA SER A 137 8.72 6.33 3.33
C SER A 137 8.32 5.62 4.63
N TYR A 138 8.11 6.39 5.69
CA TYR A 138 7.73 5.85 6.99
C TYR A 138 6.84 6.84 7.77
N ASN A 139 6.06 6.35 8.75
CA ASN A 139 5.45 7.22 9.74
C ASN A 139 6.53 7.87 10.64
N SER A 140 6.30 9.10 11.06
CA SER A 140 7.21 9.76 12.00
C SER A 140 7.09 9.13 13.38
N ASP A 141 8.15 8.43 13.77
CA ASP A 141 8.33 7.83 15.08
C ASP A 141 9.81 7.89 15.49
N GLN A 142 10.07 8.05 16.78
CA GLN A 142 11.44 8.14 17.27
C GLN A 142 12.21 6.83 17.07
N LEU A 143 11.54 5.68 17.25
CA LEU A 143 12.15 4.36 17.00
C LEU A 143 12.60 4.20 15.55
N VAL A 144 11.80 4.71 14.59
CA VAL A 144 12.19 4.72 13.18
C VAL A 144 13.44 5.57 12.96
N LYS A 145 13.48 6.78 13.52
CA LYS A 145 14.67 7.66 13.42
C LYS A 145 15.91 7.03 14.04
N ASP A 146 15.76 6.32 15.15
CA ASP A 146 16.87 5.66 15.84
C ASP A 146 17.44 4.49 15.02
N ARG A 147 16.58 3.72 14.33
CA ARG A 147 16.99 2.64 13.42
C ARG A 147 17.81 3.15 12.24
N PHE A 148 17.42 4.30 11.69
CA PHE A 148 18.06 4.93 10.53
C PHE A 148 18.91 6.15 10.90
N LYS A 149 19.55 6.14 12.06
CA LYS A 149 20.34 7.29 12.61
C LYS A 149 21.46 7.79 11.70
N ASN A 150 21.96 6.94 10.80
CA ASN A 150 23.01 7.28 9.84
C ASN A 150 22.46 7.83 8.52
N TRP A 151 21.14 7.84 8.34
CA TRP A 151 20.46 8.29 7.13
C TRP A 151 20.02 9.74 7.24
N ASN A 152 19.89 10.39 6.10
CA ASN A 152 19.26 11.70 6.03
C ASN A 152 17.75 11.56 6.27
N VAL A 153 17.15 12.55 6.94
CA VAL A 153 15.75 12.54 7.33
C VAL A 153 15.08 13.83 6.85
N ALA A 154 14.02 13.70 6.07
CA ALA A 154 13.07 14.77 5.81
C ALA A 154 11.74 14.44 6.49
N GLU A 155 11.26 15.34 7.36
CA GLU A 155 9.96 15.18 8.03
C GLU A 155 8.99 16.23 7.50
N PHE A 156 7.75 15.81 7.20
CA PHE A 156 6.72 16.71 6.69
C PHE A 156 5.34 16.34 7.22
N ASP A 157 4.46 17.33 7.27
CA ASP A 157 3.09 17.14 7.68
C ASP A 157 2.25 16.63 6.50
N LEU A 158 1.60 15.48 6.67
CA LEU A 158 0.64 14.96 5.71
C LEU A 158 -0.77 14.99 6.31
N THR A 159 -1.65 15.74 5.66
CA THR A 159 -3.06 15.77 6.03
C THR A 159 -3.80 14.65 5.31
N TYR A 160 -4.12 13.59 6.03
CA TYR A 160 -4.99 12.55 5.50
C TYR A 160 -6.43 13.04 5.48
N THR A 161 -6.94 13.37 4.31
CA THR A 161 -8.38 13.58 4.12
C THR A 161 -9.08 12.24 4.03
N MET A 162 -9.32 11.58 5.15
CA MET A 162 -10.30 10.51 5.17
C MET A 162 -11.68 11.16 4.97
N ARG A 163 -12.30 10.92 3.82
CA ARG A 163 -13.72 11.20 3.62
C ARG A 163 -14.54 10.20 4.44
N SER A 164 -14.54 10.33 5.75
CA SER A 164 -15.49 9.64 6.59
C SER A 164 -16.70 10.54 6.79
N VAL A 165 -17.82 10.06 6.29
CA VAL A 165 -19.15 10.63 6.54
C VAL A 165 -19.48 10.39 8.02
N GLY A 166 -19.77 11.45 8.78
CA GLY A 166 -20.23 11.37 10.15
C GLY A 166 -19.38 12.13 11.18
N GLU A 167 -19.70 12.00 12.45
CA GLU A 167 -19.15 12.75 13.59
C GLU A 167 -17.61 12.71 13.76
N TYR A 168 -16.91 11.87 13.01
CA TYR A 168 -15.45 11.79 12.98
C TYR A 168 -14.73 12.94 12.24
N MET A 169 -15.45 13.91 11.67
CA MET A 169 -14.85 15.07 11.01
C MET A 169 -14.17 16.06 11.98
N ARG A 170 -14.21 15.83 13.28
CA ARG A 170 -13.70 16.82 14.27
C ARG A 170 -12.21 16.72 14.59
N GLU A 171 -11.50 15.68 14.15
CA GLU A 171 -10.06 15.61 14.33
C GLU A 171 -9.36 15.22 13.02
N GLN A 172 -9.05 16.22 12.20
CA GLN A 172 -7.98 16.06 11.21
C GLN A 172 -6.67 15.87 11.99
N LYS A 173 -6.28 14.62 12.22
CA LYS A 173 -4.96 14.33 12.76
C LYS A 173 -3.96 14.57 11.65
N THR A 174 -3.25 15.69 11.74
CA THR A 174 -2.02 15.90 10.98
C THR A 174 -1.07 14.80 11.43
N ARG A 175 -0.76 13.88 10.53
CA ARG A 175 0.27 12.87 10.76
C ARG A 175 1.56 13.36 10.15
N LYS A 176 2.66 13.13 10.84
CA LYS A 176 3.97 13.40 10.32
C LYS A 176 4.51 12.17 9.62
N GLU A 177 5.01 12.38 8.43
CA GLU A 177 5.65 11.36 7.61
C GLU A 177 7.14 11.63 7.52
N LEU A 178 7.93 10.57 7.35
CA LEU A 178 9.36 10.62 7.13
C LEU A 178 9.70 10.15 5.73
N LEU A 179 10.64 10.84 5.12
CA LEU A 179 11.46 10.31 4.04
C LEU A 179 12.87 10.12 4.57
N LEU A 180 13.35 8.88 4.54
CA LEU A 180 14.69 8.49 4.95
C LEU A 180 15.50 8.18 3.69
N PHE A 181 16.71 8.68 3.56
CA PHE A 181 17.54 8.46 2.39
C PHE A 181 19.04 8.41 2.73
N ASN A 182 19.76 7.54 2.04
CA ASN A 182 21.17 7.27 2.31
C ASN A 182 22.14 8.01 1.36
N TYR A 183 21.64 8.87 0.51
CA TYR A 183 22.44 9.63 -0.47
C TYR A 183 22.40 11.13 -0.22
N ASN A 184 23.33 11.86 -0.84
CA ASN A 184 23.38 13.32 -0.73
C ASN A 184 22.45 13.95 -1.76
N ILE A 185 21.49 14.73 -1.28
CA ILE A 185 20.73 15.65 -2.14
C ILE A 185 21.64 16.87 -2.34
N GLY A 186 22.18 17.03 -3.56
CA GLY A 186 22.90 18.26 -3.89
C GLY A 186 22.01 19.46 -3.59
N VAL A 187 22.56 20.45 -2.89
CA VAL A 187 21.87 21.72 -2.69
C VAL A 187 21.82 22.40 -4.06
N PHE A 188 20.64 22.51 -4.65
CA PHE A 188 20.42 23.27 -5.87
C PHE A 188 20.35 24.76 -5.58
#